data_2fa7a24a5a8dc4d16970a9c47cc4ac9b
#
_entry.id   2fa7a24a5a8dc4d16970a9c47cc4ac9b
#
_cell.length_a   1.000
_cell.length_b   1.000
_cell.length_c   1.000
_cell.angle_alpha   90.00
_cell.angle_beta   90.00
_cell.angle_gamma   90.00
#
_symmetry.space_group_name_H-M   'P 1'
#
loop_
_entity.id
_entity.type
_entity.pdbx_description
1 polymer ?
#
loop_
_entity_poly.entity_id
_entity_poly.type
_entity_poly.pdbx_seq_one_letter_code
_entity_poly.pdbx_strand_id
1 'polypeptide(L)'
;MSTMTLSESNESKKIASLNKLFEGKQNVFYINDNFTIYDTAFYICRGGLPLSLVDDKNKALKITKNYCSTLFNFENSKNQKFKNKKPELFKIILKIYARNISTEARRKTILNDVCEHEDRTMDPDTFDSYIEALNDLYIIKDIKAWNPNFRSKTTIVSAPTRHFVDPSIATYVLGISPADLLNDPNTLKLLFEDFVVKELRTYLQLLDGEIRHYRDGNGLECDIDLHLAHGKYSLIEV
;
A
#
# COMPACT_ATOMS: atom_id res chain seq x y z
N MET A 1 -7.67 0.15 10.46
CA MET A 1 -8.81 0.16 9.51
C MET A 1 -8.29 -0.34 8.17
N SER A 2 -8.98 -1.26 7.51
CA SER A 2 -8.61 -1.83 6.21
C SER A 2 -9.79 -1.66 5.26
N THR A 3 -9.51 -1.54 3.96
CA THR A 3 -10.53 -1.64 2.92
C THR A 3 -10.84 -3.11 2.66
N MET A 4 -11.94 -3.40 1.97
CA MET A 4 -12.36 -4.77 1.69
C MET A 4 -11.39 -5.47 0.73
N THR A 5 -11.20 -6.76 0.97
CA THR A 5 -10.44 -7.65 0.09
C THR A 5 -11.33 -8.19 -1.04
N LEU A 6 -10.72 -8.75 -2.09
CA LEU A 6 -11.45 -9.47 -3.13
C LEU A 6 -12.22 -10.68 -2.58
N SER A 7 -11.74 -11.27 -1.47
CA SER A 7 -12.45 -12.35 -0.80
C SER A 7 -13.71 -11.86 -0.07
N GLU A 8 -13.66 -10.70 0.57
CA GLU A 8 -14.81 -10.12 1.27
C GLU A 8 -15.87 -9.58 0.30
N SER A 9 -15.44 -9.06 -0.86
CA SER A 9 -16.35 -8.61 -1.93
C SER A 9 -16.89 -9.73 -2.81
N ASN A 10 -16.54 -11.00 -2.53
CA ASN A 10 -16.90 -12.19 -3.33
C ASN A 10 -16.37 -12.17 -4.78
N GLU A 11 -15.34 -11.43 -5.07
CA GLU A 11 -14.67 -11.37 -6.36
C GLU A 11 -13.52 -12.39 -6.48
N SER A 12 -13.12 -13.01 -5.36
CA SER A 12 -12.18 -14.13 -5.32
C SER A 12 -12.90 -15.46 -5.17
N LYS A 13 -12.39 -16.48 -5.87
CA LYS A 13 -12.91 -17.88 -5.76
C LYS A 13 -12.57 -18.57 -4.42
N LYS A 14 -11.81 -17.93 -3.54
CA LYS A 14 -11.45 -18.44 -2.19
C LYS A 14 -10.82 -19.83 -2.19
N ILE A 15 -10.03 -20.16 -3.20
CA ILE A 15 -9.45 -21.50 -3.42
C ILE A 15 -8.28 -21.74 -2.47
N ALA A 16 -7.46 -20.71 -2.23
CA ALA A 16 -6.35 -20.77 -1.30
C ALA A 16 -6.74 -20.18 0.06
N SER A 17 -6.27 -20.81 1.13
CA SER A 17 -6.44 -20.33 2.49
C SER A 17 -5.07 -20.12 3.12
N LEU A 18 -4.78 -18.89 3.53
CA LEU A 18 -3.52 -18.54 4.17
C LEU A 18 -3.29 -19.38 5.44
N ASN A 19 -4.32 -19.59 6.25
CA ASN A 19 -4.23 -20.46 7.43
C ASN A 19 -3.83 -21.90 7.08
N LYS A 20 -4.47 -22.50 6.06
CA LYS A 20 -4.12 -23.87 5.63
C LYS A 20 -2.72 -23.98 5.05
N LEU A 21 -2.21 -22.93 4.38
CA LEU A 21 -0.83 -22.86 3.90
C LEU A 21 0.15 -22.88 5.08
N PHE A 22 -0.07 -22.07 6.12
CA PHE A 22 0.76 -22.08 7.32
C PHE A 22 0.67 -23.39 8.14
N GLU A 23 -0.43 -24.12 8.03
CA GLU A 23 -0.59 -25.44 8.64
C GLU A 23 0.02 -26.58 7.79
N GLY A 24 0.52 -26.30 6.59
CA GLY A 24 0.99 -27.32 5.66
C GLY A 24 -0.10 -28.23 5.11
N LYS A 25 -1.37 -27.83 5.23
CA LYS A 25 -2.54 -28.59 4.80
C LYS A 25 -2.99 -28.27 3.37
N GLN A 26 -2.36 -27.30 2.73
CA GLN A 26 -2.67 -26.89 1.36
C GLN A 26 -1.36 -26.71 0.59
N ASN A 27 -1.31 -27.37 -0.56
CA ASN A 27 -0.21 -27.17 -1.51
C ASN A 27 -0.61 -26.08 -2.53
N VAL A 28 0.39 -25.53 -3.21
CA VAL A 28 0.20 -24.53 -4.26
C VAL A 28 -0.50 -25.15 -5.45
N PHE A 29 -1.48 -24.46 -6.01
CA PHE A 29 -2.19 -24.87 -7.20
C PHE A 29 -2.10 -23.76 -8.25
N TYR A 30 -1.82 -24.15 -9.48
CA TYR A 30 -2.09 -23.30 -10.62
C TYR A 30 -3.60 -23.37 -10.90
N ILE A 31 -4.25 -22.23 -10.88
CA ILE A 31 -5.67 -22.11 -11.18
C ILE A 31 -5.78 -21.36 -12.48
N ASN A 32 -6.29 -22.02 -13.51
CA ASN A 32 -6.70 -21.32 -14.70
C ASN A 32 -7.98 -20.55 -14.39
N ASP A 33 -7.81 -19.27 -14.05
CA ASP A 33 -8.92 -18.35 -13.85
C ASP A 33 -8.99 -17.38 -15.02
N ASN A 34 -10.20 -16.93 -15.35
CA ASN A 34 -10.41 -15.87 -16.34
C ASN A 34 -9.99 -14.48 -15.84
N PHE A 35 -9.26 -14.42 -14.70
CA PHE A 35 -8.74 -13.20 -14.15
C PHE A 35 -7.61 -12.67 -15.02
N THR A 36 -7.76 -11.48 -15.53
CA THR A 36 -6.87 -10.88 -16.51
C THR A 36 -6.06 -9.71 -15.93
N ILE A 37 -5.01 -9.30 -16.64
CA ILE A 37 -4.26 -8.08 -16.30
C ILE A 37 -5.16 -6.83 -16.34
N TYR A 38 -6.20 -6.83 -17.18
CA TYR A 38 -7.21 -5.77 -17.23
C TYR A 38 -8.02 -5.69 -15.94
N ASP A 39 -8.38 -6.84 -15.38
CA ASP A 39 -9.09 -6.90 -14.09
C ASP A 39 -8.17 -6.48 -12.96
N THR A 40 -6.90 -6.88 -12.98
CA THR A 40 -5.88 -6.43 -12.01
C THR A 40 -5.77 -4.89 -12.02
N ALA A 41 -5.58 -4.27 -13.18
CA ALA A 41 -5.50 -2.82 -13.31
C ALA A 41 -6.79 -2.12 -12.83
N PHE A 42 -7.94 -2.70 -13.13
CA PHE A 42 -9.23 -2.20 -12.63
C PHE A 42 -9.32 -2.28 -11.11
N TYR A 43 -9.00 -3.42 -10.48
CA TYR A 43 -9.11 -3.59 -9.03
C TYR A 43 -8.11 -2.71 -8.27
N ILE A 44 -6.92 -2.50 -8.81
CA ILE A 44 -5.94 -1.56 -8.26
C ILE A 44 -6.52 -0.14 -8.21
N CYS A 45 -7.13 0.33 -9.32
CA CYS A 45 -7.69 1.69 -9.41
C CYS A 45 -9.02 1.85 -8.65
N ARG A 46 -9.85 0.79 -8.59
CA ARG A 46 -11.11 0.82 -7.84
C ARG A 46 -10.88 0.77 -6.34
N GLY A 47 -9.91 -0.05 -5.91
CA GLY A 47 -9.68 -0.36 -4.50
C GLY A 47 -10.77 -1.20 -3.86
N GLY A 48 -10.73 -1.29 -2.53
CA GLY A 48 -11.67 -2.03 -1.70
C GLY A 48 -12.64 -1.16 -0.90
N LEU A 49 -12.97 0.03 -1.36
CA LEU A 49 -13.95 0.88 -0.69
C LEU A 49 -15.36 0.26 -0.82
N PRO A 50 -16.11 0.05 0.29
CA PRO A 50 -17.42 -0.64 0.23
C PRO A 50 -18.39 -0.02 -0.77
N LEU A 51 -18.43 1.31 -0.87
CA LEU A 51 -19.33 2.02 -1.79
C LEU A 51 -18.94 1.87 -3.26
N SER A 52 -17.68 1.50 -3.57
CA SER A 52 -17.21 1.29 -4.94
C SER A 52 -17.48 -0.13 -5.47
N LEU A 53 -18.02 -1.02 -4.63
CA LEU A 53 -18.36 -2.39 -5.00
C LEU A 53 -19.73 -2.41 -5.70
N VAL A 54 -19.76 -1.93 -6.93
CA VAL A 54 -20.94 -1.88 -7.80
C VAL A 54 -20.60 -2.51 -9.15
N ASP A 55 -21.61 -3.07 -9.83
CA ASP A 55 -21.42 -3.81 -11.09
C ASP A 55 -20.88 -2.95 -12.24
N ASP A 56 -21.28 -1.70 -12.30
CA ASP A 56 -20.78 -0.75 -13.31
C ASP A 56 -19.35 -0.29 -12.98
N LYS A 57 -18.38 -0.78 -13.75
CA LYS A 57 -16.95 -0.47 -13.59
C LYS A 57 -16.66 1.05 -13.62
N ASN A 58 -17.31 1.81 -14.51
CA ASN A 58 -17.11 3.26 -14.59
C ASN A 58 -17.68 3.99 -13.37
N LYS A 59 -18.82 3.55 -12.90
CA LYS A 59 -19.43 4.09 -11.68
C LYS A 59 -18.57 3.78 -10.46
N ALA A 60 -18.02 2.57 -10.37
CA ALA A 60 -17.10 2.15 -9.31
C ALA A 60 -15.88 3.09 -9.22
N LEU A 61 -15.19 3.30 -10.33
CA LEU A 61 -14.02 4.20 -10.40
C LEU A 61 -14.39 5.65 -10.04
N LYS A 62 -15.58 6.13 -10.48
CA LYS A 62 -16.06 7.47 -10.15
C LYS A 62 -16.32 7.62 -8.64
N ILE A 63 -16.88 6.60 -8.00
CA ILE A 63 -17.12 6.60 -6.55
C ILE A 63 -15.78 6.68 -5.80
N THR A 64 -14.79 5.87 -6.17
CA THR A 64 -13.45 5.92 -5.59
C THR A 64 -12.81 7.29 -5.76
N LYS A 65 -12.87 7.86 -6.96
CA LYS A 65 -12.35 9.20 -7.23
C LYS A 65 -13.02 10.27 -6.37
N ASN A 66 -14.33 10.21 -6.21
CA ASN A 66 -15.06 11.15 -5.36
C ASN A 66 -14.70 11.01 -3.88
N TYR A 67 -14.56 9.76 -3.40
CA TYR A 67 -14.10 9.49 -2.03
C TYR A 67 -12.72 10.08 -1.79
N CYS A 68 -11.75 9.79 -2.66
CA CYS A 68 -10.39 10.32 -2.54
C CYS A 68 -10.37 11.85 -2.59
N SER A 69 -11.15 12.47 -3.49
CA SER A 69 -11.24 13.93 -3.55
C SER A 69 -11.77 14.54 -2.26
N THR A 70 -12.73 13.88 -1.62
CA THR A 70 -13.28 14.33 -0.33
C THR A 70 -12.28 14.11 0.81
N LEU A 71 -11.55 13.00 0.79
CA LEU A 71 -10.53 12.68 1.78
C LEU A 71 -9.44 13.77 1.85
N PHE A 72 -9.11 14.40 0.72
CA PHE A 72 -8.07 15.44 0.63
C PHE A 72 -8.62 16.87 0.72
N ASN A 73 -9.89 17.05 0.95
CA ASN A 73 -10.50 18.37 1.16
C ASN A 73 -10.56 18.69 2.66
N PHE A 74 -9.41 19.13 3.20
CA PHE A 74 -9.23 19.37 4.65
C PHE A 74 -9.79 20.69 5.18
N GLU A 75 -10.27 21.57 4.32
CA GLU A 75 -10.72 22.91 4.73
C GLU A 75 -11.83 22.89 5.80
N ASN A 76 -12.60 21.80 5.83
CA ASN A 76 -13.66 21.57 6.81
C ASN A 76 -13.32 20.52 7.88
N SER A 77 -12.07 20.05 7.96
CA SER A 77 -11.70 19.03 8.92
C SER A 77 -11.70 19.59 10.35
N LYS A 78 -12.55 19.00 11.22
CA LYS A 78 -12.54 19.26 12.65
C LYS A 78 -11.32 18.64 13.36
N ASN A 79 -10.48 17.91 12.65
CA ASN A 79 -9.31 17.26 13.23
C ASN A 79 -8.20 18.28 13.45
N GLN A 80 -7.83 18.51 14.72
CA GLN A 80 -6.81 19.48 15.12
C GLN A 80 -5.45 19.26 14.45
N LYS A 81 -5.12 18.02 14.05
CA LYS A 81 -3.87 17.68 13.37
C LYS A 81 -3.73 18.31 11.98
N PHE A 82 -4.85 18.73 11.36
CA PHE A 82 -4.87 19.41 10.06
C PHE A 82 -4.97 20.91 10.14
N LYS A 83 -5.32 21.44 11.31
CA LYS A 83 -5.62 22.88 11.50
C LYS A 83 -4.50 23.83 11.05
N ASN A 84 -3.25 23.34 11.05
CA ASN A 84 -2.06 24.11 10.66
C ASN A 84 -1.36 23.56 9.41
N LYS A 85 -1.98 22.63 8.67
CA LYS A 85 -1.37 22.03 7.48
C LYS A 85 -1.91 22.67 6.21
N LYS A 86 -1.00 22.97 5.27
CA LYS A 86 -1.38 23.54 3.97
C LYS A 86 -1.89 22.40 3.06
N PRO A 87 -3.13 22.46 2.54
CA PRO A 87 -3.69 21.40 1.72
C PRO A 87 -2.86 21.07 0.47
N GLU A 88 -2.32 22.11 -0.17
CA GLU A 88 -1.50 21.94 -1.39
C GLU A 88 -0.20 21.16 -1.07
N LEU A 89 0.48 21.51 0.01
CA LEU A 89 1.69 20.82 0.43
C LEU A 89 1.40 19.36 0.80
N PHE A 90 0.25 19.09 1.42
CA PHE A 90 -0.20 17.75 1.72
C PHE A 90 -0.36 16.89 0.43
N LYS A 91 -0.99 17.47 -0.61
CA LYS A 91 -1.16 16.81 -1.91
C LYS A 91 0.20 16.52 -2.57
N ILE A 92 1.14 17.45 -2.50
CA ILE A 92 2.48 17.29 -3.07
C ILE A 92 3.24 16.17 -2.36
N ILE A 93 3.28 16.21 -1.02
CA ILE A 93 3.92 15.16 -0.22
C ILE A 93 3.32 13.80 -0.58
N LEU A 94 2.00 13.70 -0.66
CA LEU A 94 1.31 12.47 -0.98
C LEU A 94 1.61 11.98 -2.41
N LYS A 95 1.70 12.90 -3.38
CA LYS A 95 2.07 12.57 -4.77
C LYS A 95 3.49 12.02 -4.85
N ILE A 96 4.43 12.66 -4.16
CA ILE A 96 5.82 12.19 -4.12
C ILE A 96 5.91 10.85 -3.38
N TYR A 97 5.12 10.68 -2.31
CA TYR A 97 5.03 9.42 -1.61
C TYR A 97 4.48 8.30 -2.52
N ALA A 98 3.46 8.58 -3.33
CA ALA A 98 2.88 7.64 -4.28
C ALA A 98 3.85 7.24 -5.42
N ARG A 99 4.75 8.15 -5.84
CA ARG A 99 5.84 7.83 -6.78
C ARG A 99 6.87 6.85 -6.21
N ASN A 100 6.96 6.77 -4.90
CA ASN A 100 7.86 5.87 -4.19
C ASN A 100 7.14 4.63 -3.61
N ILE A 101 5.94 4.33 -4.11
CA ILE A 101 5.17 3.15 -3.65
C ILE A 101 5.98 1.87 -3.86
N SER A 102 5.86 0.92 -2.92
CA SER A 102 6.57 -0.36 -2.93
C SER A 102 8.10 -0.23 -3.05
N THR A 103 8.67 0.87 -2.57
CA THR A 103 10.13 1.06 -2.53
C THR A 103 10.61 1.36 -1.11
N GLU A 104 11.91 1.11 -0.85
CA GLU A 104 12.58 1.48 0.40
C GLU A 104 13.04 2.95 0.43
N ALA A 105 12.32 3.86 -0.22
CA ALA A 105 12.68 5.27 -0.22
C ALA A 105 12.76 5.82 1.21
N ARG A 106 13.92 6.34 1.58
CA ARG A 106 14.11 6.95 2.91
C ARG A 106 13.30 8.24 3.03
N ARG A 107 12.85 8.58 4.23
CA ARG A 107 12.15 9.86 4.50
C ARG A 107 12.92 11.07 3.98
N LYS A 108 14.27 11.06 4.12
CA LYS A 108 15.13 12.12 3.61
C LYS A 108 15.06 12.24 2.08
N THR A 109 14.97 11.13 1.35
CA THR A 109 14.82 11.13 -0.11
C THR A 109 13.50 11.78 -0.51
N ILE A 110 12.40 11.35 0.12
CA ILE A 110 11.06 11.92 -0.13
C ILE A 110 11.02 13.41 0.20
N LEU A 111 11.63 13.82 1.34
CA LEU A 111 11.73 15.23 1.72
C LEU A 111 12.50 16.05 0.68
N ASN A 112 13.64 15.55 0.19
CA ASN A 112 14.42 16.23 -0.84
C ASN A 112 13.59 16.42 -2.12
N ASP A 113 12.87 15.37 -2.57
CA ASP A 113 11.99 15.45 -3.75
C ASP A 113 10.88 16.50 -3.55
N VAL A 114 10.34 16.65 -2.32
CA VAL A 114 9.36 17.69 -1.99
C VAL A 114 9.99 19.08 -2.07
N CYS A 115 11.19 19.23 -1.55
CA CYS A 115 11.91 20.51 -1.57
C CYS A 115 12.26 20.94 -3.01
N GLU A 116 12.72 20.00 -3.84
CA GLU A 116 13.02 20.26 -5.25
C GLU A 116 11.76 20.64 -6.04
N HIS A 117 10.65 19.92 -5.83
CA HIS A 117 9.38 20.21 -6.52
C HIS A 117 8.84 21.61 -6.18
N GLU A 118 9.02 22.06 -4.94
CA GLU A 118 8.48 23.32 -4.44
C GLU A 118 9.47 24.50 -4.54
N ASP A 119 10.70 24.24 -5.03
CA ASP A 119 11.81 25.20 -5.07
C ASP A 119 11.99 25.93 -3.72
N ARG A 120 11.94 25.17 -2.64
CA ARG A 120 12.06 25.67 -1.26
C ARG A 120 12.60 24.64 -0.30
N THR A 121 13.14 25.10 0.82
CA THR A 121 13.52 24.22 1.93
C THR A 121 12.32 23.92 2.83
N MET A 122 12.27 22.70 3.36
CA MET A 122 11.32 22.29 4.39
C MET A 122 12.07 21.69 5.56
N ASP A 123 11.67 22.09 6.75
CA ASP A 123 12.18 21.51 7.99
C ASP A 123 11.74 20.04 8.13
N PRO A 124 12.67 19.11 8.49
CA PRO A 124 12.36 17.69 8.67
C PRO A 124 11.22 17.42 9.65
N ASP A 125 11.14 18.14 10.77
CA ASP A 125 10.07 17.94 11.75
C ASP A 125 8.71 18.34 11.18
N THR A 126 8.69 19.40 10.37
CA THR A 126 7.47 19.77 9.62
C THR A 126 7.06 18.66 8.66
N PHE A 127 7.98 18.13 7.85
CA PHE A 127 7.71 17.01 6.96
C PHE A 127 7.20 15.79 7.73
N ASP A 128 7.87 15.38 8.79
CA ASP A 128 7.48 14.25 9.62
C ASP A 128 6.07 14.43 10.20
N SER A 129 5.69 15.65 10.58
CA SER A 129 4.32 15.94 11.03
C SER A 129 3.24 15.71 9.96
N TYR A 130 3.58 15.85 8.66
CA TYR A 130 2.67 15.50 7.56
C TYR A 130 2.58 13.98 7.37
N ILE A 131 3.72 13.27 7.46
CA ILE A 131 3.75 11.81 7.38
C ILE A 131 2.96 11.17 8.53
N GLU A 132 3.09 11.69 9.76
CA GLU A 132 2.29 11.25 10.90
C GLU A 132 0.79 11.46 10.64
N ALA A 133 0.41 12.62 10.09
CA ALA A 133 -0.98 12.87 9.75
C ALA A 133 -1.52 11.89 8.70
N LEU A 134 -0.72 11.51 7.70
CA LEU A 134 -1.08 10.49 6.69
C LEU A 134 -1.30 9.12 7.33
N ASN A 135 -0.46 8.73 8.31
CA ASN A 135 -0.63 7.48 9.06
C ASN A 135 -1.90 7.51 9.93
N ASP A 136 -2.15 8.60 10.65
CA ASP A 136 -3.31 8.76 11.52
C ASP A 136 -4.65 8.77 10.76
N LEU A 137 -4.63 9.22 9.51
CA LEU A 137 -5.77 9.14 8.58
C LEU A 137 -5.93 7.76 7.93
N TYR A 138 -5.02 6.84 8.21
CA TYR A 138 -5.00 5.54 7.54
C TYR A 138 -4.91 5.66 6.01
N ILE A 139 -4.12 6.62 5.51
CA ILE A 139 -3.84 6.79 4.08
C ILE A 139 -2.64 5.96 3.68
N ILE A 140 -1.57 6.01 4.49
CA ILE A 140 -0.36 5.22 4.29
C ILE A 140 -0.18 4.22 5.44
N LYS A 141 0.48 3.12 5.14
CA LYS A 141 0.84 2.10 6.13
C LYS A 141 2.05 1.31 5.65
N ASP A 142 3.22 1.80 5.95
CA ASP A 142 4.50 1.19 5.58
C ASP A 142 4.68 -0.21 6.17
N ILE A 143 5.55 -0.99 5.53
CA ILE A 143 5.99 -2.29 6.03
C ILE A 143 7.43 -2.16 6.53
N LYS A 144 7.66 -2.63 7.76
CA LYS A 144 8.98 -2.60 8.38
C LYS A 144 9.85 -3.75 7.87
N ALA A 145 11.16 -3.53 7.81
CA ALA A 145 12.12 -4.59 7.55
C ALA A 145 12.12 -5.66 8.64
N TRP A 146 12.38 -6.89 8.24
CA TRP A 146 12.62 -8.02 9.12
C TRP A 146 13.93 -8.74 8.80
N ASN A 147 14.46 -9.46 9.77
CA ASN A 147 15.61 -10.34 9.60
C ASN A 147 15.50 -11.46 10.64
N PRO A 148 15.75 -12.74 10.28
CA PRO A 148 15.71 -13.87 11.20
C PRO A 148 16.72 -13.75 12.33
N ASN A 149 17.80 -13.01 12.12
CA ASN A 149 18.76 -12.70 13.17
C ASN A 149 18.29 -11.50 13.99
N PHE A 150 17.76 -11.74 15.19
CA PHE A 150 17.27 -10.71 16.12
C PHE A 150 18.28 -9.60 16.45
N ARG A 151 19.58 -9.86 16.28
CA ARG A 151 20.66 -8.89 16.50
C ARG A 151 21.17 -8.26 15.22
N SER A 152 20.48 -8.46 14.10
CA SER A 152 20.88 -7.89 12.81
C SER A 152 20.82 -6.36 12.85
N LYS A 153 21.95 -5.73 12.54
CA LYS A 153 21.99 -4.27 12.34
C LYS A 153 21.16 -3.84 11.13
N THR A 154 21.06 -4.71 10.12
CA THR A 154 20.31 -4.43 8.88
C THR A 154 18.85 -4.11 9.17
N THR A 155 18.19 -4.86 10.06
CA THR A 155 16.79 -4.61 10.45
C THR A 155 16.57 -3.22 11.04
N ILE A 156 17.58 -2.69 11.74
CA ILE A 156 17.48 -1.38 12.42
C ILE A 156 17.72 -0.23 11.41
N VAL A 157 18.57 -0.46 10.41
CA VAL A 157 18.99 0.60 9.45
C VAL A 157 18.23 0.57 8.14
N SER A 158 17.51 -0.52 7.80
CA SER A 158 16.70 -0.60 6.58
C SER A 158 15.49 0.32 6.68
N ALA A 159 15.26 1.08 5.61
CA ALA A 159 14.05 1.87 5.51
C ALA A 159 12.84 0.93 5.36
N PRO A 160 11.66 1.29 5.87
CA PRO A 160 10.45 0.56 5.55
C PRO A 160 10.11 0.74 4.07
N THR A 161 9.48 -0.26 3.46
CA THR A 161 8.85 -0.11 2.15
C THR A 161 7.58 0.72 2.26
N ARG A 162 7.37 1.60 1.28
CA ARG A 162 6.29 2.59 1.28
C ARG A 162 5.01 1.99 0.73
N HIS A 163 3.96 1.98 1.53
CA HIS A 163 2.67 1.40 1.14
C HIS A 163 1.50 2.30 1.50
N PHE A 164 0.47 2.21 0.66
CA PHE A 164 -0.83 2.79 0.97
C PHE A 164 -1.71 1.76 1.71
N VAL A 165 -2.73 2.24 2.38
CA VAL A 165 -3.76 1.35 2.95
C VAL A 165 -4.61 0.74 1.85
N ASP A 166 -4.74 1.46 0.72
CA ASP A 166 -5.42 1.01 -0.48
C ASP A 166 -4.75 1.61 -1.72
N PRO A 167 -4.33 0.81 -2.72
CA PRO A 167 -3.63 1.29 -3.90
C PRO A 167 -4.43 2.30 -4.74
N SER A 168 -5.76 2.29 -4.63
CA SER A 168 -6.62 3.25 -5.34
C SER A 168 -6.38 4.70 -4.90
N ILE A 169 -5.89 4.90 -3.69
CA ILE A 169 -5.49 6.23 -3.22
C ILE A 169 -4.24 6.70 -3.98
N ALA A 170 -3.26 5.82 -4.16
CA ALA A 170 -2.05 6.14 -4.92
C ALA A 170 -2.36 6.42 -6.40
N THR A 171 -3.20 5.59 -7.04
CA THR A 171 -3.61 5.82 -8.44
C THR A 171 -4.37 7.13 -8.61
N TYR A 172 -5.25 7.47 -7.66
CA TYR A 172 -5.95 8.75 -7.66
C TYR A 172 -4.99 9.94 -7.60
N VAL A 173 -4.03 9.89 -6.67
CA VAL A 173 -3.06 10.99 -6.46
C VAL A 173 -2.12 11.16 -7.63
N LEU A 174 -1.73 10.06 -8.28
CA LEU A 174 -0.91 10.07 -9.49
C LEU A 174 -1.70 10.45 -10.75
N GLY A 175 -3.03 10.43 -10.67
CA GLY A 175 -3.91 10.69 -11.82
C GLY A 175 -3.94 9.55 -12.82
N ILE A 176 -3.71 8.32 -12.38
CA ILE A 176 -3.58 7.12 -13.22
C ILE A 176 -4.93 6.41 -13.33
N SER A 177 -5.30 6.04 -14.56
CA SER A 177 -6.43 5.18 -14.87
C SER A 177 -6.01 3.72 -15.08
N PRO A 178 -6.95 2.75 -15.13
CA PRO A 178 -6.61 1.37 -15.49
C PRO A 178 -5.91 1.25 -16.86
N ALA A 179 -6.28 2.08 -17.84
CA ALA A 179 -5.64 2.09 -19.16
C ALA A 179 -4.20 2.59 -19.11
N ASP A 180 -3.92 3.59 -18.27
CA ASP A 180 -2.55 4.10 -18.08
C ASP A 180 -1.65 3.03 -17.46
N LEU A 181 -2.16 2.25 -16.48
CA LEU A 181 -1.42 1.14 -15.87
C LEU A 181 -1.04 0.05 -16.87
N LEU A 182 -1.92 -0.24 -17.83
CA LEU A 182 -1.63 -1.24 -18.87
C LEU A 182 -0.53 -0.78 -19.84
N ASN A 183 -0.32 0.52 -19.96
CA ASN A 183 0.73 1.11 -20.79
C ASN A 183 2.05 1.35 -20.04
N ASP A 184 2.07 1.19 -18.71
CA ASP A 184 3.26 1.34 -17.86
C ASP A 184 3.43 0.13 -16.94
N PRO A 185 4.06 -0.97 -17.42
CA PRO A 185 4.27 -2.18 -16.65
C PRO A 185 5.08 -1.98 -15.36
N ASN A 186 5.99 -1.01 -15.33
CA ASN A 186 6.80 -0.73 -14.15
C ASN A 186 5.93 -0.15 -13.01
N THR A 187 5.10 0.82 -13.33
CA THR A 187 4.15 1.38 -12.35
C THR A 187 3.08 0.35 -11.97
N LEU A 188 2.61 -0.48 -12.92
CA LEU A 188 1.68 -1.56 -12.64
C LEU A 188 2.29 -2.56 -11.65
N LYS A 189 3.55 -2.97 -11.82
CA LYS A 189 4.24 -3.90 -10.90
C LYS A 189 4.23 -3.34 -9.47
N LEU A 190 4.66 -2.10 -9.25
CA LEU A 190 4.74 -1.50 -7.92
C LEU A 190 3.36 -1.37 -7.26
N LEU A 191 2.34 -0.98 -8.02
CA LEU A 191 0.97 -0.88 -7.51
C LEU A 191 0.32 -2.25 -7.29
N PHE A 192 0.71 -3.27 -8.06
CA PHE A 192 0.28 -4.64 -7.84
C PHE A 192 0.86 -5.21 -6.54
N GLU A 193 2.12 -4.94 -6.24
CA GLU A 193 2.73 -5.29 -4.97
C GLU A 193 1.98 -4.64 -3.79
N ASP A 194 1.67 -3.34 -3.86
CA ASP A 194 0.86 -2.65 -2.84
C ASP A 194 -0.54 -3.26 -2.70
N PHE A 195 -1.15 -3.66 -3.83
CA PHE A 195 -2.43 -4.36 -3.84
C PHE A 195 -2.35 -5.71 -3.12
N VAL A 196 -1.33 -6.53 -3.39
CA VAL A 196 -1.09 -7.81 -2.70
C VAL A 196 -0.84 -7.59 -1.22
N VAL A 197 -0.04 -6.59 -0.86
CA VAL A 197 0.22 -6.20 0.54
C VAL A 197 -1.08 -5.85 1.26
N LYS A 198 -1.96 -5.08 0.64
CA LYS A 198 -3.27 -4.70 1.20
C LYS A 198 -4.14 -5.93 1.46
N GLU A 199 -4.23 -6.86 0.52
CA GLU A 199 -4.99 -8.10 0.65
C GLU A 199 -4.43 -8.97 1.80
N LEU A 200 -3.14 -9.24 1.78
CA LEU A 200 -2.46 -10.08 2.78
C LEU A 200 -2.53 -9.48 4.19
N ARG A 201 -2.40 -8.17 4.31
CA ARG A 201 -2.51 -7.46 5.59
C ARG A 201 -3.87 -7.71 6.25
N THR A 202 -4.94 -7.74 5.46
CA THR A 202 -6.29 -8.00 5.98
C THR A 202 -6.43 -9.46 6.41
N TYR A 203 -5.92 -10.42 5.63
CA TYR A 203 -5.95 -11.83 5.99
C TYR A 203 -5.12 -12.13 7.25
N LEU A 204 -3.97 -11.49 7.40
CA LEU A 204 -3.10 -11.67 8.58
C LEU A 204 -3.73 -11.16 9.88
N GLN A 205 -4.60 -10.16 9.84
CA GLN A 205 -5.31 -9.69 11.04
C GLN A 205 -6.14 -10.79 11.70
N LEU A 206 -6.64 -11.75 10.91
CA LEU A 206 -7.39 -12.90 11.40
C LEU A 206 -6.51 -13.99 12.02
N LEU A 207 -5.20 -13.91 11.82
CA LEU A 207 -4.20 -14.89 12.24
C LEU A 207 -3.24 -14.32 13.29
N ASP A 208 -3.52 -13.13 13.84
CA ASP A 208 -2.63 -12.38 14.73
C ASP A 208 -1.21 -12.27 14.18
N GLY A 209 -1.11 -12.06 12.84
CA GLY A 209 0.13 -11.97 12.12
C GLY A 209 0.53 -10.54 11.75
N GLU A 210 1.80 -10.39 11.41
CA GLU A 210 2.39 -9.15 10.91
C GLU A 210 2.94 -9.34 9.51
N ILE A 211 2.88 -8.28 8.70
CA ILE A 211 3.50 -8.19 7.39
C ILE A 211 4.77 -7.36 7.49
N ARG A 212 5.84 -7.86 6.86
CA ARG A 212 7.17 -7.22 6.82
C ARG A 212 7.80 -7.43 5.46
N HIS A 213 8.96 -6.84 5.20
CA HIS A 213 9.81 -7.15 4.06
C HIS A 213 11.18 -7.62 4.54
N TYR A 214 11.87 -8.41 3.72
CA TYR A 214 13.22 -8.88 4.03
C TYR A 214 14.24 -8.21 3.12
N ARG A 215 15.33 -7.77 3.72
CA ARG A 215 16.54 -7.38 3.00
C ARG A 215 17.77 -7.60 3.87
N ASP A 216 18.81 -8.21 3.31
CA ASP A 216 20.07 -8.41 3.99
C ASP A 216 21.20 -7.53 3.46
N GLY A 217 22.36 -7.59 4.13
CA GLY A 217 23.55 -6.83 3.74
C GLY A 217 24.23 -7.32 2.46
N ASN A 218 23.85 -8.48 1.93
CA ASN A 218 24.39 -9.07 0.70
C ASN A 218 23.51 -8.75 -0.52
N GLY A 219 22.39 -8.03 -0.32
CA GLY A 219 21.46 -7.66 -1.37
C GLY A 219 20.38 -8.71 -1.65
N LEU A 220 20.27 -9.77 -0.83
CA LEU A 220 19.14 -10.67 -0.89
C LEU A 220 17.90 -9.95 -0.32
N GLU A 221 16.83 -9.98 -1.07
CA GLU A 221 15.57 -9.31 -0.72
C GLU A 221 14.37 -10.23 -0.95
N CYS A 222 13.28 -9.97 -0.25
CA CYS A 222 11.97 -10.55 -0.45
C CYS A 222 10.92 -9.48 -0.22
N ASP A 223 10.01 -9.34 -1.17
CA ASP A 223 9.02 -8.25 -1.19
C ASP A 223 8.12 -8.31 0.04
N ILE A 224 7.64 -9.49 0.40
CA ILE A 224 6.68 -9.69 1.48
C ILE A 224 7.09 -10.88 2.35
N ASP A 225 7.18 -10.61 3.64
CA ASP A 225 7.41 -11.60 4.68
C ASP A 225 6.25 -11.57 5.67
N LEU A 226 5.56 -12.71 5.78
CA LEU A 226 4.42 -12.89 6.65
C LEU A 226 4.85 -13.59 7.94
N HIS A 227 4.68 -12.93 9.08
CA HIS A 227 4.97 -13.48 10.39
C HIS A 227 3.71 -13.80 11.16
N LEU A 228 3.61 -15.03 11.70
CA LEU A 228 2.61 -15.40 12.68
C LEU A 228 3.19 -15.48 14.08
N ALA A 229 2.33 -15.44 15.07
CA ALA A 229 2.67 -15.80 16.44
C ALA A 229 3.38 -17.18 16.45
N HIS A 230 4.29 -17.39 17.38
CA HIS A 230 5.08 -18.63 17.53
C HIS A 230 6.17 -18.87 16.47
N GLY A 231 6.59 -17.81 15.76
CA GLY A 231 7.76 -17.86 14.89
C GLY A 231 7.56 -18.51 13.52
N LYS A 232 6.35 -18.82 13.13
CA LYS A 232 6.04 -19.22 11.74
C LYS A 232 6.14 -18.02 10.82
N TYR A 233 6.78 -18.19 9.67
CA TYR A 233 6.87 -17.15 8.65
C TYR A 233 6.72 -17.74 7.25
N SER A 234 6.42 -16.89 6.28
CA SER A 234 6.31 -17.22 4.86
C SER A 234 6.85 -16.08 4.02
N LEU A 235 7.62 -16.40 2.99
CA LEU A 235 8.21 -15.45 2.05
C LEU A 235 7.40 -15.46 0.76
N ILE A 236 7.12 -14.28 0.22
CA ILE A 236 6.32 -14.09 -0.99
C ILE A 236 7.03 -13.06 -1.88
N GLU A 237 7.28 -13.45 -3.12
CA GLU A 237 7.73 -12.59 -4.22
C GLU A 237 6.54 -12.21 -5.10
N VAL A 238 6.48 -10.96 -5.59
CA VAL A 238 5.37 -10.40 -6.36
C VAL A 238 5.83 -9.99 -7.77
#